data_6cd7901067947054e73e1aad263e74ec
#
_entry.id   6cd7901067947054e73e1aad263e74ec
#
_cell.length_a   1.000
_cell.length_b   1.000
_cell.length_c   1.000
_cell.angle_alpha   90.00
_cell.angle_beta   90.00
_cell.angle_gamma   90.00
#
_symmetry.space_group_name_H-M   'P 1'
#
loop_
_entity.id
_entity.type
_entity.pdbx_description
1 polymer ?
#
loop_
_entity_poly.entity_id
_entity_poly.type
_entity_poly.pdbx_seq_one_letter_code
_entity_poly.pdbx_strand_id
1 'polypeptide(L)'
;MSAKNVLGIIFSNAYDEVLPQLTALRTMGSVPFAGRYRLIDFPLSNMVNAGIEKVGVLTKSNYQSLMDHVGTGKPWDLSRKNDGLFILPPFSTSEAGGNADKLASLKGIMGFISRSNEEYVLLSDCNTVLNLDIDALTDYHVAKNADITIVYKNGKKPNLTEVVVLDMNADGKAEKISISPVTEDDVNFSLN
;
A
#
# COMPACT_ATOMS: atom_id res chain seq x y z
N MET A 1 8.49 11.43 -15.42
CA MET A 1 7.52 10.60 -16.16
C MET A 1 6.17 10.72 -15.47
N SER A 2 5.06 10.75 -16.16
CA SER A 2 3.75 10.69 -15.49
C SER A 2 3.54 9.27 -14.96
N ALA A 3 2.99 9.11 -13.75
CA ALA A 3 2.67 7.81 -13.15
C ALA A 3 1.56 7.02 -13.90
N LYS A 4 1.23 7.42 -15.13
CA LYS A 4 0.27 6.72 -15.99
C LYS A 4 0.66 5.29 -16.35
N ASN A 5 1.95 4.96 -16.25
CA ASN A 5 2.46 3.61 -16.50
C ASN A 5 2.67 2.82 -15.20
N VAL A 6 1.91 3.17 -14.16
CA VAL A 6 1.98 2.56 -12.82
C VAL A 6 0.64 1.96 -12.45
N LEU A 7 0.63 0.69 -12.09
CA LEU A 7 -0.51 0.01 -11.47
C LEU A 7 -0.48 0.24 -9.96
N GLY A 8 -1.54 0.80 -9.39
CA GLY A 8 -1.69 0.95 -7.95
C GLY A 8 -2.25 -0.34 -7.31
N ILE A 9 -1.65 -0.80 -6.21
CA ILE A 9 -2.16 -1.90 -5.39
C ILE A 9 -2.20 -1.46 -3.94
N ILE A 10 -3.37 -1.54 -3.31
CA ILE A 10 -3.59 -1.15 -1.92
C ILE A 10 -4.00 -2.38 -1.09
N PHE A 11 -3.31 -2.59 0.03
CA PHE A 11 -3.66 -3.61 1.01
C PHE A 11 -4.62 -3.04 2.06
N SER A 12 -5.91 -3.33 1.96
CA SER A 12 -6.93 -2.73 2.82
C SER A 12 -7.07 -3.39 4.19
N ASN A 13 -6.58 -4.61 4.34
CA ASN A 13 -6.63 -5.39 5.59
C ASN A 13 -5.27 -5.49 6.29
N ALA A 14 -4.25 -4.76 5.80
CA ALA A 14 -2.98 -4.72 6.49
C ALA A 14 -3.17 -4.19 7.91
N TYR A 15 -2.65 -4.95 8.88
CA TYR A 15 -2.68 -4.60 10.31
C TYR A 15 -4.09 -4.54 10.95
N ASP A 16 -5.08 -5.26 10.44
CA ASP A 16 -6.42 -5.34 11.07
C ASP A 16 -6.32 -5.78 12.54
N GLU A 17 -5.41 -6.71 12.84
CA GLU A 17 -5.16 -7.22 14.20
C GLU A 17 -4.55 -6.19 15.18
N VAL A 18 -3.98 -5.10 14.69
CA VAL A 18 -3.39 -4.06 15.56
C VAL A 18 -4.45 -3.22 16.27
N LEU A 19 -5.62 -3.07 15.66
CA LEU A 19 -6.74 -2.29 16.20
C LEU A 19 -8.05 -3.09 16.18
N PRO A 20 -8.14 -4.24 16.88
CA PRO A 20 -9.26 -5.17 16.77
C PRO A 20 -10.61 -4.54 17.15
N GLN A 21 -10.63 -3.54 18.05
CA GLN A 21 -11.86 -2.83 18.43
C GLN A 21 -12.44 -2.02 17.24
N LEU A 22 -11.62 -1.57 16.30
CA LEU A 22 -12.05 -0.78 15.15
C LEU A 22 -12.26 -1.64 13.91
N THR A 23 -11.60 -2.80 13.83
CA THR A 23 -11.56 -3.67 12.65
C THR A 23 -12.40 -4.95 12.80
N ALA A 24 -13.04 -5.17 13.94
CA ALA A 24 -13.89 -6.33 14.18
C ALA A 24 -14.97 -6.56 13.11
N LEU A 25 -15.52 -5.48 12.55
CA LEU A 25 -16.59 -5.50 11.55
C LEU A 25 -16.22 -4.77 10.24
N ARG A 26 -14.98 -4.36 10.08
CA ARG A 26 -14.51 -3.61 8.91
C ARG A 26 -13.00 -3.75 8.71
N THR A 27 -12.55 -3.53 7.48
CA THR A 27 -11.10 -3.50 7.17
C THR A 27 -10.45 -2.24 7.76
N MET A 28 -9.12 -2.28 7.97
CA MET A 28 -8.34 -1.10 8.34
C MET A 28 -8.59 0.06 7.37
N GLY A 29 -8.62 -0.20 6.07
CA GLY A 29 -8.89 0.81 5.05
C GLY A 29 -10.22 1.53 5.21
N SER A 30 -11.23 0.91 5.82
CA SER A 30 -12.54 1.51 6.05
C SER A 30 -12.70 2.17 7.43
N VAL A 31 -11.66 2.21 8.26
CA VAL A 31 -11.68 2.91 9.53
C VAL A 31 -11.84 4.42 9.30
N PRO A 32 -12.83 5.07 9.96
CA PRO A 32 -13.03 6.52 9.85
C PRO A 32 -11.83 7.30 10.40
N PHE A 33 -11.44 8.34 9.70
CA PHE A 33 -10.31 9.21 10.04
C PHE A 33 -10.67 10.67 9.79
N ALA A 34 -10.23 11.57 10.69
CA ALA A 34 -10.42 13.03 10.58
C ALA A 34 -11.89 13.43 10.32
N GLY A 35 -12.84 12.72 10.93
CA GLY A 35 -14.28 13.03 10.97
C GLY A 35 -15.06 12.70 9.69
N ARG A 36 -14.47 12.79 8.50
CA ARG A 36 -15.19 12.64 7.22
C ARG A 36 -14.56 11.60 6.29
N TYR A 37 -13.27 11.33 6.43
CA TYR A 37 -12.53 10.42 5.58
C TYR A 37 -12.48 9.01 6.15
N ARG A 38 -12.00 8.08 5.34
CA ARG A 38 -11.52 6.76 5.77
C ARG A 38 -10.05 6.61 5.41
N LEU A 39 -9.34 5.73 6.06
CA LEU A 39 -7.90 5.57 5.81
C LEU A 39 -7.57 5.29 4.33
N ILE A 40 -8.40 4.53 3.62
CA ILE A 40 -8.25 4.23 2.19
C ILE A 40 -8.25 5.47 1.29
N ASP A 41 -8.89 6.57 1.72
CA ASP A 41 -9.03 7.78 0.90
C ASP A 41 -7.67 8.43 0.61
N PHE A 42 -6.72 8.30 1.53
CA PHE A 42 -5.39 8.90 1.41
C PHE A 42 -4.53 8.23 0.32
N PRO A 43 -4.27 6.91 0.35
CA PRO A 43 -3.53 6.26 -0.73
C PRO A 43 -4.25 6.36 -2.08
N LEU A 44 -5.59 6.25 -2.14
CA LEU A 44 -6.33 6.46 -3.37
C LEU A 44 -6.12 7.87 -3.93
N SER A 45 -6.21 8.90 -3.09
CA SER A 45 -6.01 10.28 -3.52
C SER A 45 -4.57 10.54 -3.97
N ASN A 46 -3.56 10.01 -3.27
CA ASN A 46 -2.16 10.11 -3.70
C ASN A 46 -1.95 9.49 -5.08
N MET A 47 -2.49 8.27 -5.30
CA MET A 47 -2.36 7.57 -6.57
C MET A 47 -3.02 8.34 -7.73
N VAL A 48 -4.26 8.80 -7.52
CA VAL A 48 -5.00 9.52 -8.55
C VAL A 48 -4.40 10.90 -8.85
N ASN A 49 -3.92 11.61 -7.84
CA ASN A 49 -3.24 12.90 -8.02
C ASN A 49 -1.96 12.77 -8.85
N ALA A 50 -1.29 11.62 -8.80
CA ALA A 50 -0.13 11.30 -9.64
C ALA A 50 -0.52 10.79 -11.05
N GLY A 51 -1.81 10.67 -11.34
CA GLY A 51 -2.31 10.22 -12.63
C GLY A 51 -2.38 8.71 -12.81
N ILE A 52 -2.30 7.93 -11.73
CA ILE A 52 -2.57 6.48 -11.77
C ILE A 52 -4.04 6.25 -12.08
N GLU A 53 -4.31 5.52 -13.15
CA GLU A 53 -5.66 5.33 -13.70
C GLU A 53 -6.26 3.96 -13.35
N LYS A 54 -5.43 3.02 -12.86
CA LYS A 54 -5.82 1.66 -12.50
C LYS A 54 -5.33 1.31 -11.12
N VAL A 55 -6.28 1.00 -10.22
CA VAL A 55 -5.97 0.68 -8.83
C VAL A 55 -6.70 -0.59 -8.41
N GLY A 56 -5.94 -1.56 -7.91
CA GLY A 56 -6.47 -2.76 -7.26
C GLY A 56 -6.46 -2.60 -5.74
N VAL A 57 -7.58 -2.84 -5.10
CA VAL A 57 -7.69 -2.87 -3.64
C VAL A 57 -7.86 -4.32 -3.20
N LEU A 58 -6.81 -4.86 -2.57
CA LEU A 58 -6.86 -6.21 -2.01
C LEU A 58 -7.66 -6.20 -0.71
N THR A 59 -8.57 -7.15 -0.61
CA THR A 59 -9.41 -7.35 0.58
C THR A 59 -9.35 -8.79 1.05
N LYS A 60 -9.65 -9.02 2.32
CA LYS A 60 -9.77 -10.36 2.90
C LYS A 60 -11.17 -10.59 3.46
N SER A 61 -11.41 -10.12 4.67
CA SER A 61 -12.66 -10.24 5.42
C SER A 61 -13.22 -8.86 5.73
N ASN A 62 -14.45 -8.80 6.17
CA ASN A 62 -15.11 -7.58 6.67
C ASN A 62 -15.06 -6.37 5.71
N TYR A 63 -15.00 -6.62 4.40
CA TYR A 63 -14.80 -5.57 3.39
C TYR A 63 -16.10 -4.88 2.93
N GLN A 64 -17.27 -5.24 3.46
CA GLN A 64 -18.55 -4.63 3.05
C GLN A 64 -18.53 -3.11 3.23
N SER A 65 -18.09 -2.64 4.42
CA SER A 65 -18.00 -1.20 4.72
C SER A 65 -17.01 -0.47 3.80
N LEU A 66 -15.96 -1.16 3.32
CA LEU A 66 -15.04 -0.62 2.33
C LEU A 66 -15.71 -0.47 0.97
N MET A 67 -16.40 -1.51 0.49
CA MET A 67 -17.13 -1.49 -0.78
C MET A 67 -18.21 -0.40 -0.80
N ASP A 68 -18.97 -0.26 0.28
CA ASP A 68 -20.00 0.78 0.41
C ASP A 68 -19.41 2.19 0.31
N HIS A 69 -18.17 2.38 0.82
CA HIS A 69 -17.50 3.67 0.81
C HIS A 69 -16.88 4.00 -0.55
N VAL A 70 -16.10 3.09 -1.10
CA VAL A 70 -15.39 3.35 -2.36
C VAL A 70 -16.30 3.23 -3.58
N GLY A 71 -17.38 2.46 -3.47
CA GLY A 71 -18.36 2.25 -4.54
C GLY A 71 -17.69 1.85 -5.86
N THR A 72 -17.97 2.61 -6.91
CA THR A 72 -17.36 2.42 -8.24
C THR A 72 -16.06 3.23 -8.44
N GLY A 73 -15.52 3.87 -7.39
CA GLY A 73 -14.37 4.76 -7.52
C GLY A 73 -14.68 6.14 -8.12
N LYS A 74 -15.95 6.50 -8.29
CA LYS A 74 -16.37 7.77 -8.90
C LYS A 74 -15.79 9.02 -8.21
N PRO A 75 -15.69 9.12 -6.87
CA PRO A 75 -15.07 10.29 -6.21
C PRO A 75 -13.61 10.53 -6.60
N TRP A 76 -12.91 9.51 -7.10
CA TRP A 76 -11.50 9.56 -7.52
C TRP A 76 -11.34 9.49 -9.04
N ASP A 77 -12.40 9.66 -9.83
CA ASP A 77 -12.38 9.47 -11.28
C ASP A 77 -11.86 8.08 -11.73
N LEU A 78 -12.05 7.08 -10.87
CA LEU A 78 -11.67 5.67 -11.13
C LEU A 78 -12.87 4.82 -11.61
N SER A 79 -13.98 5.44 -12.00
CA SER A 79 -15.14 4.74 -12.59
C SER A 79 -14.98 4.64 -14.10
N ARG A 80 -14.05 3.81 -14.57
CA ARG A 80 -13.66 3.67 -15.99
C ARG A 80 -13.99 2.27 -16.52
N LYS A 81 -14.09 2.12 -17.84
CA LYS A 81 -14.51 0.87 -18.48
C LYS A 81 -13.41 -0.21 -18.47
N ASN A 82 -12.18 0.17 -18.77
CA ASN A 82 -11.05 -0.75 -18.92
C ASN A 82 -10.04 -0.65 -17.77
N ASP A 83 -9.94 0.53 -17.17
CA ASP A 83 -9.10 0.86 -16.02
C ASP A 83 -10.01 1.22 -14.84
N GLY A 84 -9.47 1.87 -13.81
CA GLY A 84 -10.25 2.33 -12.68
C GLY A 84 -10.03 1.53 -11.41
N LEU A 85 -11.04 1.49 -10.54
CA LEU A 85 -10.97 0.83 -9.24
C LEU A 85 -11.44 -0.62 -9.34
N PHE A 86 -10.60 -1.55 -8.90
CA PHE A 86 -10.89 -2.97 -8.81
C PHE A 86 -10.83 -3.43 -7.35
N ILE A 87 -11.91 -3.99 -6.84
CA ILE A 87 -11.89 -4.68 -5.55
C ILE A 87 -11.48 -6.13 -5.82
N LEU A 88 -10.40 -6.55 -5.22
CA LEU A 88 -9.79 -7.86 -5.41
C LEU A 88 -10.04 -8.69 -4.14
N PRO A 89 -11.03 -9.58 -4.15
CA PRO A 89 -11.34 -10.43 -3.00
C PRO A 89 -10.23 -11.47 -2.77
N PRO A 90 -10.18 -12.09 -1.59
CA PRO A 90 -9.15 -13.06 -1.27
C PRO A 90 -9.25 -14.30 -2.17
N PHE A 91 -8.13 -14.67 -2.79
CA PHE A 91 -8.04 -15.88 -3.60
C PHE A 91 -7.45 -17.07 -2.83
N SER A 92 -7.05 -16.87 -1.57
CA SER A 92 -6.55 -17.94 -0.71
C SER A 92 -7.07 -17.79 0.72
N THR A 93 -7.28 -18.91 1.37
CA THR A 93 -7.66 -19.03 2.79
C THR A 93 -6.44 -19.08 3.71
N SER A 94 -5.31 -18.49 3.32
CA SER A 94 -4.12 -18.49 4.16
C SER A 94 -4.38 -17.71 5.45
N GLU A 95 -4.27 -18.38 6.58
CA GLU A 95 -4.36 -17.80 7.92
C GLU A 95 -3.04 -17.14 8.38
N ALA A 96 -2.05 -17.04 7.50
CA ALA A 96 -0.78 -16.42 7.83
C ALA A 96 -0.96 -14.90 7.97
N GLY A 97 -0.57 -14.34 9.11
CA GLY A 97 -0.59 -12.90 9.38
C GLY A 97 0.67 -12.18 8.85
N GLY A 98 0.64 -10.85 8.89
CA GLY A 98 1.81 -10.00 8.64
C GLY A 98 2.29 -9.98 7.18
N ASN A 99 3.61 -9.81 6.99
CA ASN A 99 4.24 -9.69 5.67
C ASN A 99 4.15 -10.96 4.81
N ALA A 100 4.12 -12.15 5.43
CA ALA A 100 3.93 -13.43 4.71
C ALA A 100 2.57 -13.46 4.00
N ASP A 101 1.59 -12.82 4.57
CA ASP A 101 0.25 -12.70 4.06
C ASP A 101 0.14 -11.70 2.89
N LYS A 102 0.90 -10.59 2.90
CA LYS A 102 0.98 -9.66 1.77
C LYS A 102 1.51 -10.38 0.51
N LEU A 103 2.58 -11.17 0.64
CA LEU A 103 3.14 -11.92 -0.46
C LEU A 103 2.18 -12.98 -1.01
N ALA A 104 1.46 -13.69 -0.12
CA ALA A 104 0.43 -14.65 -0.52
C ALA A 104 -0.72 -13.95 -1.27
N SER A 105 -1.14 -12.78 -0.78
CA SER A 105 -2.16 -11.97 -1.43
C SER A 105 -1.73 -11.48 -2.81
N LEU A 106 -0.48 -11.02 -2.96
CA LEU A 106 0.08 -10.64 -4.26
C LEU A 106 0.12 -11.82 -5.23
N LYS A 107 0.55 -13.00 -4.77
CA LYS A 107 0.52 -14.23 -5.59
C LYS A 107 -0.89 -14.56 -6.06
N GLY A 108 -1.89 -14.37 -5.20
CA GLY A 108 -3.30 -14.58 -5.55
C GLY A 108 -3.80 -13.69 -6.69
N ILE A 109 -3.26 -12.48 -6.81
CA ILE A 109 -3.66 -11.51 -7.84
C ILE A 109 -2.68 -11.43 -9.04
N MET A 110 -1.71 -12.34 -9.16
CA MET A 110 -0.75 -12.33 -10.27
C MET A 110 -1.43 -12.31 -11.64
N GLY A 111 -2.59 -12.96 -11.77
CA GLY A 111 -3.37 -12.90 -12.99
C GLY A 111 -3.96 -11.52 -13.31
N PHE A 112 -4.20 -10.69 -12.31
CA PHE A 112 -4.60 -9.30 -12.49
C PHE A 112 -3.39 -8.44 -12.89
N ILE A 113 -2.28 -8.59 -12.21
CA ILE A 113 -1.04 -7.85 -12.49
C ILE A 113 -0.52 -8.19 -13.90
N SER A 114 -0.41 -9.47 -14.26
CA SER A 114 0.15 -9.90 -15.55
C SER A 114 -0.71 -9.55 -16.77
N ARG A 115 -1.99 -9.25 -16.58
CA ARG A 115 -2.88 -8.73 -17.64
C ARG A 115 -2.94 -7.21 -17.71
N SER A 116 -2.28 -6.53 -16.77
CA SER A 116 -2.14 -5.09 -16.77
C SER A 116 -1.09 -4.66 -17.80
N ASN A 117 -1.28 -3.48 -18.39
CA ASN A 117 -0.37 -2.92 -19.40
C ASN A 117 0.71 -2.04 -18.76
N GLU A 118 0.57 -1.77 -17.47
CA GLU A 118 1.46 -0.91 -16.69
C GLU A 118 2.80 -1.63 -16.45
N GLU A 119 3.89 -0.91 -16.61
CA GLU A 119 5.26 -1.42 -16.47
C GLU A 119 5.69 -1.52 -15.00
N TYR A 120 5.15 -0.63 -14.16
CA TYR A 120 5.50 -0.53 -12.74
C TYR A 120 4.30 -0.85 -11.86
N VAL A 121 4.58 -1.29 -10.64
CA VAL A 121 3.57 -1.53 -9.61
C VAL A 121 3.91 -0.73 -8.37
N LEU A 122 2.98 0.12 -7.92
CA LEU A 122 3.05 0.82 -6.64
C LEU A 122 2.26 0.05 -5.59
N LEU A 123 2.93 -0.46 -4.59
CA LEU A 123 2.32 -1.12 -3.43
C LEU A 123 2.13 -0.12 -2.30
N SER A 124 0.97 -0.08 -1.68
CA SER A 124 0.69 0.79 -0.55
C SER A 124 -0.21 0.08 0.46
N ASP A 125 0.05 0.32 1.74
CA ASP A 125 -0.89 0.02 2.81
C ASP A 125 -1.86 1.20 3.00
N CYS A 126 -2.94 1.00 3.73
CA CYS A 126 -3.91 2.04 4.05
C CYS A 126 -3.75 2.62 5.46
N ASN A 127 -2.85 2.09 6.28
CA ASN A 127 -2.65 2.49 7.68
C ASN A 127 -1.69 3.68 7.85
N THR A 128 -1.02 4.11 6.79
CA THR A 128 -0.07 5.23 6.79
C THR A 128 -0.66 6.40 6.03
N VAL A 129 -0.88 7.51 6.74
CA VAL A 129 -1.34 8.76 6.14
C VAL A 129 -0.14 9.63 5.82
N LEU A 130 0.11 9.84 4.54
CA LEU A 130 1.22 10.66 4.05
C LEU A 130 0.82 11.41 2.78
N ASN A 131 1.51 12.49 2.49
CA ASN A 131 1.44 13.19 1.22
C ASN A 131 2.70 12.84 0.42
N LEU A 132 2.55 11.94 -0.55
CA LEU A 132 3.66 11.40 -1.33
C LEU A 132 3.61 11.94 -2.76
N ASP A 133 4.74 12.49 -3.21
CA ASP A 133 4.96 12.80 -4.62
C ASP A 133 5.37 11.51 -5.37
N ILE A 134 4.36 10.84 -5.93
CA ILE A 134 4.54 9.56 -6.63
C ILE A 134 5.26 9.76 -7.97
N ASP A 135 5.10 10.91 -8.63
CA ASP A 135 5.84 11.21 -9.87
C ASP A 135 7.33 11.29 -9.58
N ALA A 136 7.73 12.02 -8.53
CA ALA A 136 9.14 12.09 -8.11
C ALA A 136 9.68 10.71 -7.67
N LEU A 137 8.87 9.89 -7.00
CA LEU A 137 9.23 8.52 -6.62
C LEU A 137 9.46 7.65 -7.86
N THR A 138 8.59 7.73 -8.85
CA THR A 138 8.69 6.98 -10.10
C THR A 138 9.92 7.40 -10.89
N ASP A 139 10.17 8.71 -11.02
CA ASP A 139 11.35 9.24 -11.70
C ASP A 139 12.65 8.78 -11.00
N TYR A 140 12.68 8.76 -9.67
CA TYR A 140 13.81 8.23 -8.91
C TYR A 140 14.03 6.74 -9.17
N HIS A 141 12.96 5.94 -9.15
CA HIS A 141 13.01 4.49 -9.42
C HIS A 141 13.65 4.21 -10.79
N VAL A 142 13.16 4.89 -11.82
CA VAL A 142 13.66 4.75 -13.21
C VAL A 142 15.12 5.22 -13.33
N ALA A 143 15.44 6.39 -12.74
CA ALA A 143 16.80 6.94 -12.79
C ALA A 143 17.84 6.04 -12.10
N LYS A 144 17.44 5.34 -11.05
CA LYS A 144 18.31 4.38 -10.34
C LYS A 144 18.35 3.00 -11.00
N ASN A 145 17.51 2.75 -12.01
CA ASN A 145 17.32 1.43 -12.62
C ASN A 145 17.13 0.35 -11.54
N ALA A 146 16.29 0.64 -10.55
CA ALA A 146 16.08 -0.20 -9.39
C ALA A 146 15.02 -1.27 -9.67
N ASP A 147 15.18 -2.47 -9.13
CA ASP A 147 14.13 -3.50 -9.15
C ASP A 147 13.03 -3.17 -8.13
N ILE A 148 13.41 -2.62 -6.98
CA ILE A 148 12.51 -2.25 -5.89
C ILE A 148 12.97 -0.92 -5.30
N THR A 149 12.04 0.01 -5.10
CA THR A 149 12.25 1.26 -4.35
C THR A 149 11.36 1.28 -3.14
N ILE A 150 11.93 1.56 -1.96
CA ILE A 150 11.21 1.59 -0.68
C ILE A 150 11.19 3.01 -0.16
N VAL A 151 9.99 3.51 0.16
CA VAL A 151 9.83 4.79 0.85
C VAL A 151 10.09 4.57 2.34
N TYR A 152 11.01 5.35 2.90
CA TYR A 152 11.40 5.23 4.29
C TYR A 152 11.43 6.58 5.01
N LYS A 153 11.46 6.53 6.33
CA LYS A 153 11.68 7.70 7.21
C LYS A 153 12.82 7.41 8.17
N ASN A 154 13.67 8.41 8.40
CA ASN A 154 14.66 8.37 9.46
C ASN A 154 14.08 8.93 10.76
N GLY A 155 14.30 8.26 11.87
CA GLY A 155 13.85 8.69 13.18
C GLY A 155 13.67 7.54 14.15
N LYS A 156 13.02 7.82 15.29
CA LYS A 156 12.70 6.80 16.29
C LYS A 156 11.77 5.75 15.69
N LYS A 157 12.16 4.49 15.86
CA LYS A 157 11.36 3.35 15.42
C LYS A 157 9.97 3.40 16.05
N PRO A 158 8.88 3.34 15.27
CA PRO A 158 7.54 3.27 15.81
C PRO A 158 7.33 1.97 16.61
N ASN A 159 6.51 2.04 17.65
CA ASN A 159 6.16 0.87 18.46
C ASN A 159 5.07 0.03 17.77
N LEU A 160 5.44 -0.63 16.69
CA LEU A 160 4.59 -1.52 15.91
C LEU A 160 5.16 -2.94 15.93
N THR A 161 4.33 -3.93 15.67
CA THR A 161 4.68 -5.36 15.72
C THR A 161 5.73 -5.75 14.66
N GLU A 162 5.62 -5.16 13.46
CA GLU A 162 6.54 -5.46 12.36
C GLU A 162 7.00 -4.15 11.70
N VAL A 163 8.18 -3.69 12.09
CA VAL A 163 8.83 -2.51 11.49
C VAL A 163 10.02 -2.99 10.69
N VAL A 164 10.03 -2.71 9.41
CA VAL A 164 11.16 -2.99 8.53
C VAL A 164 12.17 -1.86 8.65
N VAL A 165 13.36 -2.16 9.11
CA VAL A 165 14.49 -1.24 9.24
C VAL A 165 15.51 -1.51 8.16
N LEU A 166 16.02 -0.44 7.55
CA LEU A 166 16.91 -0.47 6.40
C LEU A 166 18.28 0.10 6.80
N ASP A 167 19.32 -0.69 6.63
CA ASP A 167 20.69 -0.23 6.69
C ASP A 167 21.11 0.20 5.27
N MET A 168 21.43 1.49 5.10
CA MET A 168 21.64 2.11 3.80
C MET A 168 23.13 2.45 3.61
N ASN A 169 23.64 2.27 2.39
CA ASN A 169 24.92 2.80 2.02
C ASN A 169 24.87 4.28 1.58
N ALA A 170 26.01 4.85 1.25
CA ALA A 170 26.13 6.26 0.83
C ALA A 170 25.36 6.57 -0.47
N ASP A 171 25.10 5.59 -1.32
CA ASP A 171 24.40 5.73 -2.59
C ASP A 171 22.88 5.61 -2.44
N GLY A 172 22.39 5.39 -1.21
CA GLY A 172 20.97 5.21 -0.90
C GLY A 172 20.44 3.81 -1.24
N LYS A 173 21.33 2.81 -1.38
CA LYS A 173 20.94 1.41 -1.57
C LYS A 173 20.86 0.70 -0.22
N ALA A 174 19.78 -0.03 0.03
CA ALA A 174 19.66 -0.87 1.21
C ALA A 174 20.60 -2.08 1.09
N GLU A 175 21.51 -2.24 2.07
CA GLU A 175 22.44 -3.36 2.15
C GLU A 175 21.93 -4.46 3.07
N LYS A 176 21.14 -4.07 4.07
CA LYS A 176 20.57 -5.01 5.02
C LYS A 176 19.15 -4.59 5.40
N ILE A 177 18.31 -5.58 5.57
CA ILE A 177 16.94 -5.42 6.05
C ILE A 177 16.80 -6.18 7.37
N SER A 178 16.26 -5.51 8.38
CA SER A 178 15.99 -6.09 9.70
C SER A 178 14.53 -5.87 10.08
N ILE A 179 13.88 -6.88 10.67
CA ILE A 179 12.50 -6.78 11.11
C ILE A 179 12.48 -6.54 12.61
N SER A 180 11.87 -5.42 13.00
CA SER A 180 11.66 -5.00 14.40
C SER A 180 12.90 -5.15 15.30
N PRO A 181 14.10 -4.67 14.90
CA PRO A 181 15.26 -4.76 15.75
C PRO A 181 15.03 -4.00 17.05
N VAL A 182 15.64 -4.49 18.13
CA VAL A 182 15.65 -3.77 19.42
C VAL A 182 16.70 -2.67 19.33
N THR A 183 16.27 -1.41 19.32
CA THR A 183 17.16 -0.25 19.28
C THR A 183 16.46 0.98 19.86
N GLU A 184 17.23 1.85 20.51
CA GLU A 184 16.81 3.18 20.97
C GLU A 184 17.32 4.30 20.03
N ASP A 185 18.18 3.93 19.08
CA ASP A 185 18.73 4.87 18.11
C ASP A 185 17.73 5.24 17.03
N ASP A 186 18.01 6.33 16.32
CA ASP A 186 17.28 6.68 15.11
C ASP A 186 17.67 5.71 13.99
N VAL A 187 16.67 5.21 13.28
CA VAL A 187 16.84 4.22 12.21
C VAL A 187 16.06 4.65 10.96
N ASN A 188 16.43 4.08 9.81
CA ASN A 188 15.63 4.21 8.60
C ASN A 188 14.57 3.11 8.60
N PHE A 189 13.31 3.47 8.74
CA PHE A 189 12.22 2.50 8.73
C PHE A 189 11.29 2.72 7.53
N SER A 190 10.86 1.62 6.93
CA SER A 190 9.90 1.64 5.81
C SER A 190 8.58 2.26 6.24
N LEU A 191 7.98 3.04 5.34
CA LEU A 191 6.63 3.59 5.52
C LEU A 191 5.52 2.67 4.98
N ASN A 192 5.90 1.53 4.42
CA ASN A 192 5.02 0.47 3.84
C ASN A 192 4.20 0.91 2.65
#